data_937c44c5f8e45c5befda29ab2b9979ae
#
_entry.id   937c44c5f8e45c5befda29ab2b9979ae
#
_cell.length_a   1.000
_cell.length_b   1.000
_cell.length_c   1.000
_cell.angle_alpha   90.00
_cell.angle_beta   90.00
_cell.angle_gamma   90.00
#
_symmetry.space_group_name_H-M   'P 1'
#
loop_
_entity.id
_entity.type
_entity.pdbx_description
1 polymer ?
#
loop_
_entity_poly.entity_id
_entity_poly.type
_entity_poly.pdbx_seq_one_letter_code
_entity_poly.pdbx_strand_id
1 'polypeptide(L)'
;MLRVYANIYEEGMHRRSFSQDPEARRIDLTLPTRGFNPRTLATMLDINDFVKERGGDPAKIKASQRKRHAPEEVVDQVIDLFEDHRKTQYEAGTTMGAKINEVQKKMGANKKAKGSTEDFEALKKQKDELQRQKEQLEEEARQKHVALLKKAKSIGNYVHDSVPVSDNEDNNEIVRTWAPEGVEVSKKDCLSHHEVVVRLDAADFERGVKLVGHRGYCLKDYGFLLNRALISYGIDFLFTRGYSPNQPPFFMLREAMAKTAQLEQFDEELYKVTERENDPATDKYLIATSEQPISAMHESEWLNDKDLPIKYAGFSTNFRKEAGSHGKDAWGLFRVHQFEKVEQFIFCKPEDSWTHFDQMIATSEEFYKSLQLPYRVVAIVSGALNNAAAKKYDLEAWFPFQGEYKELVSCSNCTDYQTRELEIRYGQKKQTDASFQKTYCHALNSTLCATERALCCVLENYQEENGVRVPEVLRKYIPGEPQFLEYTKELPKDSTSLKAKGKAEGVKGGAAVKIPGEGEVVERPKHPKDEKKS
;
A
#
# COMPACT_ATOMS: atom_id res chain seq x y z
N MET A 1 29.33 25.45 -19.17
CA MET A 1 28.54 25.23 -17.94
C MET A 1 29.14 24.15 -17.04
N LEU A 2 30.45 24.11 -16.85
CA LEU A 2 31.16 23.11 -16.03
C LEU A 2 32.09 23.78 -14.98
N ARG A 3 31.80 25.04 -14.62
CA ARG A 3 32.62 25.83 -13.66
C ARG A 3 31.83 26.41 -12.45
N VAL A 4 30.58 26.02 -12.23
CA VAL A 4 29.75 26.56 -11.13
C VAL A 4 29.56 25.53 -10.00
N TYR A 5 29.93 24.27 -10.19
CA TYR A 5 29.77 23.21 -9.18
C TYR A 5 31.03 22.94 -8.33
N ALA A 6 32.13 23.65 -8.53
CA ALA A 6 33.39 23.42 -7.80
C ALA A 6 33.57 24.28 -6.53
N ASN A 7 32.72 25.27 -6.25
CA ASN A 7 32.95 26.24 -5.16
C ASN A 7 32.05 26.07 -3.92
N ILE A 8 31.31 24.96 -3.78
CA ILE A 8 30.48 24.71 -2.57
C ILE A 8 31.11 23.63 -1.66
N TYR A 9 32.23 23.01 -2.05
CA TYR A 9 32.85 21.93 -1.26
C TYR A 9 34.15 22.29 -0.52
N GLU A 10 34.62 23.55 -0.54
CA GLU A 10 35.92 23.91 0.09
C GLU A 10 35.87 24.71 1.40
N GLU A 11 34.71 25.06 1.92
CA GLU A 11 34.62 25.72 3.23
C GLU A 11 33.93 24.84 4.29
N GLY A 12 34.65 23.87 4.84
CA GLY A 12 34.11 23.06 5.95
C GLY A 12 34.96 21.94 6.51
N MET A 13 36.19 21.75 6.04
CA MET A 13 37.08 20.74 6.63
C MET A 13 38.23 21.35 7.46
N HIS A 14 37.94 21.62 8.71
CA HIS A 14 39.03 21.74 9.71
C HIS A 14 39.57 20.34 10.01
N ARG A 15 40.88 20.19 9.74
CA ARG A 15 41.71 19.02 10.01
C ARG A 15 41.54 18.51 11.42
N ARG A 16 41.02 17.29 11.57
CA ARG A 16 41.31 16.44 12.73
C ARG A 16 42.17 15.27 12.25
N SER A 17 43.34 15.15 12.82
CA SER A 17 44.31 14.10 12.62
C SER A 17 43.70 12.72 12.91
N PHE A 18 43.80 11.80 11.97
CA PHE A 18 43.51 10.38 12.19
C PHE A 18 44.68 9.77 12.97
N SER A 19 44.47 9.37 14.21
CA SER A 19 45.32 8.41 14.90
C SER A 19 44.98 7.01 14.41
N GLN A 20 45.97 6.28 13.93
CA GLN A 20 45.88 4.86 13.62
C GLN A 20 45.85 4.08 14.95
N ASP A 21 44.65 3.61 15.35
CA ASP A 21 44.47 2.65 16.43
C ASP A 21 43.77 1.41 15.87
N PRO A 22 44.40 0.20 15.92
CA PRO A 22 43.89 -1.00 15.27
C PRO A 22 42.82 -1.75 16.07
N GLU A 23 42.24 -1.20 17.11
CA GLU A 23 41.05 -1.76 17.74
C GLU A 23 39.78 -1.28 17.01
N ALA A 24 39.48 -1.96 15.91
CA ALA A 24 38.20 -1.85 15.26
C ALA A 24 37.06 -2.04 16.29
N ARG A 25 36.38 -0.95 16.64
CA ARG A 25 35.08 -1.02 17.32
C ARG A 25 34.18 -1.92 16.50
N ARG A 26 34.00 -3.15 16.93
CA ARG A 26 32.88 -3.98 16.52
C ARG A 26 31.62 -3.16 16.82
N ILE A 27 30.99 -2.66 15.79
CA ILE A 27 29.63 -2.17 15.90
C ILE A 27 28.82 -3.41 16.29
N ASP A 28 28.43 -3.45 17.54
CA ASP A 28 27.55 -4.48 18.09
C ASP A 28 26.16 -4.26 17.44
N LEU A 29 25.92 -4.99 16.35
CA LEU A 29 24.64 -5.04 15.64
C LEU A 29 23.61 -5.93 16.35
N THR A 30 23.82 -6.19 17.64
CA THR A 30 22.72 -6.69 18.46
C THR A 30 21.71 -5.55 18.58
N LEU A 31 20.70 -5.57 17.71
CA LEU A 31 19.48 -4.83 17.93
C LEU A 31 19.05 -5.09 19.37
N PRO A 32 18.87 -4.05 20.20
CA PRO A 32 18.32 -4.26 21.52
C PRO A 32 16.97 -4.93 21.30
N THR A 33 16.82 -6.15 21.75
CA THR A 33 15.50 -6.76 22.00
C THR A 33 14.83 -5.84 23.02
N ARG A 34 14.21 -4.75 22.52
CA ARG A 34 13.37 -3.89 23.35
C ARG A 34 12.28 -4.79 23.88
N GLY A 35 12.35 -5.07 25.17
CA GLY A 35 11.35 -5.84 25.87
C GLY A 35 9.98 -5.33 25.47
N PHE A 36 9.15 -6.24 24.98
CA PHE A 36 7.76 -6.02 24.65
C PHE A 36 7.11 -5.23 25.80
N ASN A 37 6.74 -3.98 25.55
CA ASN A 37 6.03 -3.16 26.52
C ASN A 37 4.52 -3.42 26.33
N PRO A 38 3.87 -4.22 27.20
CA PRO A 38 2.48 -4.60 27.02
C PRO A 38 1.48 -3.44 27.23
N ARG A 39 1.95 -2.22 27.41
CA ARG A 39 1.10 -1.06 27.73
C ARG A 39 0.59 -0.28 26.52
N THR A 40 1.02 -0.60 25.30
CA THR A 40 0.53 0.07 24.10
C THR A 40 -0.09 -0.96 23.16
N LEU A 41 -1.40 -1.09 23.23
CA LEU A 41 -2.22 -1.71 22.19
C LEU A 41 -2.24 -0.72 21.01
N ALA A 42 -1.30 -0.87 20.08
CA ALA A 42 -1.38 -0.16 18.81
C ALA A 42 -2.27 -0.98 17.87
N THR A 43 -3.42 -0.43 17.53
CA THR A 43 -4.38 -0.97 16.57
C THR A 43 -4.73 0.12 15.55
N MET A 44 -5.15 -0.27 14.35
CA MET A 44 -5.57 0.65 13.28
C MET A 44 -6.70 1.60 13.72
N LEU A 45 -7.64 1.10 14.55
CA LEU A 45 -8.60 1.93 15.30
C LEU A 45 -8.21 1.92 16.79
N ASP A 46 -8.55 2.98 17.54
CA ASP A 46 -8.30 3.00 18.98
C ASP A 46 -9.12 1.90 19.66
N ILE A 47 -8.44 0.99 20.36
CA ILE A 47 -9.14 -0.09 21.08
C ILE A 47 -10.13 0.46 22.13
N ASN A 48 -9.92 1.68 22.62
CA ASN A 48 -10.85 2.32 23.54
C ASN A 48 -12.17 2.69 22.85
N ASP A 49 -12.19 2.89 21.52
CA ASP A 49 -13.42 3.16 20.76
C ASP A 49 -14.39 1.99 20.81
N PHE A 50 -13.90 0.76 21.09
CA PHE A 50 -14.71 -0.44 21.24
C PHE A 50 -15.33 -0.59 22.64
N VAL A 51 -14.94 0.23 23.61
CA VAL A 51 -15.29 0.02 25.03
C VAL A 51 -16.02 1.24 25.58
N LYS A 52 -17.35 1.09 25.82
CA LYS A 52 -18.21 2.17 26.31
C LYS A 52 -17.72 2.79 27.63
N GLU A 53 -17.24 1.95 28.56
CA GLU A 53 -16.73 2.38 29.86
C GLU A 53 -15.46 3.23 29.77
N ARG A 54 -14.82 3.26 28.59
CA ARG A 54 -13.66 4.09 28.27
C ARG A 54 -13.98 5.30 27.39
N GLY A 55 -15.27 5.58 27.18
CA GLY A 55 -15.75 6.66 26.35
C GLY A 55 -15.87 6.32 24.86
N GLY A 56 -15.73 5.03 24.51
CA GLY A 56 -15.89 4.54 23.13
C GLY A 56 -17.35 4.40 22.70
N ASP A 57 -17.54 4.31 21.40
CA ASP A 57 -18.86 4.11 20.76
C ASP A 57 -18.82 2.93 19.77
N PRO A 58 -18.99 1.68 20.26
CA PRO A 58 -19.06 0.51 19.39
C PRO A 58 -20.17 0.60 18.33
N ALA A 59 -21.26 1.33 18.59
CA ALA A 59 -22.35 1.49 17.65
C ALA A 59 -21.90 2.28 16.40
N LYS A 60 -21.02 3.27 16.59
CA LYS A 60 -20.41 4.02 15.48
C LYS A 60 -19.52 3.13 14.60
N ILE A 61 -18.74 2.22 15.23
CA ILE A 61 -17.90 1.27 14.49
C ILE A 61 -18.78 0.32 13.68
N LYS A 62 -19.83 -0.25 14.30
CA LYS A 62 -20.82 -1.11 13.62
C LYS A 62 -21.49 -0.38 12.47
N ALA A 63 -21.90 0.87 12.66
CA ALA A 63 -22.48 1.68 11.59
C ALA A 63 -21.51 1.88 10.41
N SER A 64 -20.22 2.07 10.69
CA SER A 64 -19.17 2.15 9.65
C SER A 64 -18.98 0.81 8.93
N GLN A 65 -18.95 -0.31 9.64
CA GLN A 65 -18.89 -1.66 9.05
C GLN A 65 -20.11 -1.92 8.15
N ARG A 66 -21.30 -1.54 8.58
CA ARG A 66 -22.54 -1.65 7.78
C ARG A 66 -22.44 -0.83 6.49
N LYS A 67 -21.94 0.42 6.57
CA LYS A 67 -21.69 1.24 5.37
C LYS A 67 -20.70 0.54 4.42
N ARG A 68 -19.71 -0.19 4.94
CA ARG A 68 -18.73 -0.96 4.14
C ARG A 68 -19.25 -2.28 3.60
N HIS A 69 -20.50 -2.65 3.87
CA HIS A 69 -21.06 -3.97 3.60
C HIS A 69 -20.25 -5.12 4.23
N ALA A 70 -19.58 -4.83 5.36
CA ALA A 70 -18.78 -5.76 6.14
C ALA A 70 -19.55 -6.25 7.38
N PRO A 71 -19.26 -7.45 7.92
CA PRO A 71 -19.95 -8.01 9.06
C PRO A 71 -19.81 -7.15 10.32
N GLU A 72 -20.93 -6.83 10.97
CA GLU A 72 -20.96 -6.05 12.22
C GLU A 72 -20.52 -6.88 13.43
N GLU A 73 -20.74 -8.20 13.38
CA GLU A 73 -20.43 -9.15 14.45
C GLU A 73 -18.95 -9.20 14.79
N VAL A 74 -18.10 -8.80 13.83
CA VAL A 74 -16.64 -8.69 14.05
C VAL A 74 -16.32 -7.70 15.15
N VAL A 75 -17.12 -6.63 15.30
CA VAL A 75 -16.96 -5.63 16.37
C VAL A 75 -17.20 -6.26 17.74
N ASP A 76 -18.25 -7.07 17.89
CA ASP A 76 -18.53 -7.79 19.15
C ASP A 76 -17.41 -8.78 19.48
N GLN A 77 -16.91 -9.51 18.47
CA GLN A 77 -15.80 -10.44 18.64
C GLN A 77 -14.51 -9.73 19.12
N VAL A 78 -14.26 -8.50 18.67
CA VAL A 78 -13.14 -7.68 19.15
C VAL A 78 -13.34 -7.30 20.62
N ILE A 79 -14.56 -6.91 21.00
CA ILE A 79 -14.91 -6.57 22.39
C ILE A 79 -14.69 -7.77 23.30
N ASP A 80 -15.22 -8.93 22.92
CA ASP A 80 -15.07 -10.17 23.69
C ASP A 80 -13.59 -10.57 23.87
N LEU A 81 -12.81 -10.52 22.81
CA LEU A 81 -11.36 -10.80 22.84
C LEU A 81 -10.60 -9.79 23.70
N PHE A 82 -11.01 -8.52 23.68
CA PHE A 82 -10.39 -7.49 24.51
C PHE A 82 -10.69 -7.75 26.01
N GLU A 83 -11.92 -8.08 26.36
CA GLU A 83 -12.29 -8.38 27.74
C GLU A 83 -11.59 -9.64 28.25
N ASP A 84 -11.53 -10.70 27.45
CA ASP A 84 -10.85 -11.94 27.80
C ASP A 84 -9.34 -11.72 27.98
N HIS A 85 -8.68 -11.00 27.06
CA HIS A 85 -7.28 -10.61 27.23
C HIS A 85 -7.06 -9.81 28.50
N ARG A 86 -7.89 -8.78 28.77
CA ARG A 86 -7.79 -7.93 29.96
C ARG A 86 -7.93 -8.74 31.25
N LYS A 87 -8.87 -9.68 31.29
CA LYS A 87 -9.11 -10.57 32.43
C LYS A 87 -7.86 -11.43 32.71
N THR A 88 -7.33 -12.09 31.70
CA THR A 88 -6.14 -12.95 31.83
C THR A 88 -4.91 -12.14 32.23
N GLN A 89 -4.71 -10.96 31.67
CA GLN A 89 -3.63 -10.06 32.02
C GLN A 89 -3.71 -9.58 33.48
N TYR A 90 -4.92 -9.26 33.96
CA TYR A 90 -5.15 -8.89 35.36
C TYR A 90 -4.86 -10.04 36.30
N GLU A 91 -5.30 -11.25 35.96
CA GLU A 91 -5.03 -12.45 36.75
C GLU A 91 -3.54 -12.75 36.85
N ALA A 92 -2.82 -12.71 35.74
CA ALA A 92 -1.37 -12.92 35.69
C ALA A 92 -0.59 -11.86 36.48
N GLY A 93 -0.88 -10.58 36.27
CA GLY A 93 -0.13 -9.46 36.87
C GLY A 93 -0.50 -9.21 38.33
N THR A 94 -1.81 -8.98 38.57
CA THR A 94 -2.30 -8.52 39.90
C THR A 94 -2.58 -9.68 40.84
N THR A 95 -3.38 -10.66 40.42
CA THR A 95 -3.81 -11.74 41.32
C THR A 95 -2.65 -12.67 41.67
N MET A 96 -1.92 -13.14 40.67
CA MET A 96 -0.76 -14.02 40.92
C MET A 96 0.38 -13.28 41.59
N GLY A 97 0.60 -12.02 41.23
CA GLY A 97 1.58 -11.16 41.91
C GLY A 97 1.30 -10.99 43.39
N ALA A 98 0.03 -10.78 43.78
CA ALA A 98 -0.38 -10.69 45.19
C ALA A 98 -0.16 -12.00 45.96
N LYS A 99 -0.54 -13.15 45.35
CA LYS A 99 -0.31 -14.49 45.96
C LYS A 99 1.19 -14.77 46.15
N ILE A 100 2.02 -14.48 45.16
CA ILE A 100 3.49 -14.65 45.25
C ILE A 100 4.06 -13.78 46.37
N ASN A 101 3.64 -12.50 46.44
CA ASN A 101 4.09 -11.57 47.48
C ASN A 101 3.68 -12.04 48.89
N GLU A 102 2.49 -12.62 49.05
CA GLU A 102 2.03 -13.18 50.31
C GLU A 102 2.93 -14.35 50.76
N VAL A 103 3.19 -15.32 49.88
CA VAL A 103 4.11 -16.44 50.16
C VAL A 103 5.51 -15.93 50.49
N GLN A 104 5.97 -14.92 49.78
CA GLN A 104 7.31 -14.31 50.02
C GLN A 104 7.40 -13.65 51.40
N LYS A 105 6.31 -13.00 51.86
CA LYS A 105 6.22 -12.47 53.25
C LYS A 105 6.27 -13.59 54.28
N LYS A 106 5.52 -14.71 54.04
CA LYS A 106 5.55 -15.90 54.94
C LYS A 106 6.95 -16.52 55.02
N MET A 107 7.66 -16.63 53.88
CA MET A 107 9.08 -17.08 53.85
C MET A 107 10.00 -16.16 54.65
N GLY A 108 9.79 -14.84 54.54
CA GLY A 108 10.57 -13.85 55.32
C GLY A 108 10.29 -13.95 56.84
N ALA A 109 9.06 -14.19 57.24
CA ALA A 109 8.65 -14.38 58.63
C ALA A 109 9.22 -15.68 59.21
N ASN A 110 9.15 -16.81 58.47
CA ASN A 110 9.74 -18.09 58.86
C ASN A 110 11.26 -17.97 59.09
N LYS A 111 11.97 -17.30 58.16
CA LYS A 111 13.43 -17.07 58.31
C LYS A 111 13.79 -16.23 59.53
N LYS A 112 12.98 -15.21 59.89
CA LYS A 112 13.21 -14.35 61.07
C LYS A 112 12.90 -15.11 62.37
N ALA A 113 11.85 -15.95 62.37
CA ALA A 113 11.45 -16.75 63.52
C ALA A 113 12.34 -18.00 63.77
N LYS A 114 13.37 -18.25 62.93
CA LYS A 114 14.16 -19.49 62.92
C LYS A 114 13.27 -20.73 62.81
N GLY A 115 12.21 -20.65 61.98
CA GLY A 115 11.25 -21.74 61.72
C GLY A 115 11.92 -22.97 61.08
N SER A 116 11.18 -24.06 60.95
CA SER A 116 11.73 -25.30 60.43
C SER A 116 12.19 -25.17 58.97
N THR A 117 13.22 -25.89 58.60
CA THR A 117 13.74 -25.96 57.23
C THR A 117 12.67 -26.58 56.29
N GLU A 118 11.85 -27.52 56.79
CA GLU A 118 10.78 -28.17 56.03
C GLU A 118 9.69 -27.19 55.67
N ASP A 119 9.27 -26.29 56.57
CA ASP A 119 8.27 -25.24 56.28
C ASP A 119 8.77 -24.25 55.24
N PHE A 120 10.06 -23.91 55.31
CA PHE A 120 10.71 -23.01 54.34
C PHE A 120 10.73 -23.63 52.94
N GLU A 121 11.10 -24.90 52.79
CA GLU A 121 11.12 -25.61 51.52
C GLU A 121 9.68 -25.81 50.95
N ALA A 122 8.70 -26.04 51.81
CA ALA A 122 7.28 -26.08 51.37
C ALA A 122 6.82 -24.73 50.81
N LEU A 123 7.13 -23.61 51.47
CA LEU A 123 6.83 -22.26 50.99
C LEU A 123 7.55 -21.95 49.70
N LYS A 124 8.80 -22.40 49.53
CA LYS A 124 9.59 -22.24 48.31
C LYS A 124 8.92 -22.98 47.15
N LYS A 125 8.54 -24.25 47.33
CA LYS A 125 7.80 -25.01 46.32
C LYS A 125 6.50 -24.34 45.93
N GLN A 126 5.75 -23.81 46.90
CA GLN A 126 4.53 -23.06 46.64
C GLN A 126 4.81 -21.78 45.81
N LYS A 127 5.87 -21.05 46.14
CA LYS A 127 6.27 -19.87 45.36
C LYS A 127 6.65 -20.23 43.91
N ASP A 128 7.44 -21.29 43.74
CA ASP A 128 7.88 -21.74 42.42
C ASP A 128 6.70 -22.20 41.55
N GLU A 129 5.72 -22.88 42.16
CA GLU A 129 4.48 -23.27 41.48
C GLU A 129 3.64 -22.06 41.04
N LEU A 130 3.45 -21.08 41.93
CA LEU A 130 2.75 -19.83 41.61
C LEU A 130 3.48 -19.04 40.54
N GLN A 131 4.78 -19.08 40.53
CA GLN A 131 5.59 -18.42 39.50
C GLN A 131 5.37 -19.08 38.12
N ARG A 132 5.33 -20.43 38.05
CA ARG A 132 5.02 -21.16 36.82
C ARG A 132 3.62 -20.84 36.31
N GLN A 133 2.61 -20.83 37.20
CA GLN A 133 1.24 -20.46 36.84
C GLN A 133 1.15 -19.03 36.30
N LYS A 134 1.92 -18.10 36.89
CA LYS A 134 2.01 -16.72 36.41
C LYS A 134 2.58 -16.68 35.00
N GLU A 135 3.68 -17.38 34.73
CA GLU A 135 4.32 -17.45 33.42
C GLU A 135 3.38 -18.06 32.34
N GLN A 136 2.61 -19.09 32.71
CA GLN A 136 1.59 -19.66 31.83
C GLN A 136 0.48 -18.66 31.48
N LEU A 137 -0.04 -17.94 32.49
CA LEU A 137 -1.06 -16.91 32.26
C LEU A 137 -0.51 -15.72 31.45
N GLU A 138 0.75 -15.34 31.64
CA GLU A 138 1.41 -14.30 30.85
C GLU A 138 1.54 -14.74 29.37
N GLU A 139 1.86 -16.00 29.12
CA GLU A 139 1.90 -16.56 27.76
C GLU A 139 0.50 -16.60 27.14
N GLU A 140 -0.52 -17.07 27.89
CA GLU A 140 -1.91 -17.07 27.46
C GLU A 140 -2.39 -15.65 27.13
N ALA A 141 -2.07 -14.67 27.97
CA ALA A 141 -2.38 -13.27 27.71
C ALA A 141 -1.70 -12.75 26.42
N ARG A 142 -0.47 -13.17 26.13
CA ARG A 142 0.21 -12.83 24.85
C ARG A 142 -0.53 -13.42 23.65
N GLN A 143 -0.94 -14.68 23.72
CA GLN A 143 -1.68 -15.34 22.64
C GLN A 143 -3.04 -14.68 22.40
N LYS A 144 -3.78 -14.36 23.48
CA LYS A 144 -5.05 -13.62 23.41
C LYS A 144 -4.84 -12.22 22.83
N HIS A 145 -3.76 -11.56 23.17
CA HIS A 145 -3.40 -10.26 22.59
C HIS A 145 -3.16 -10.34 21.08
N VAL A 146 -2.41 -11.34 20.61
CA VAL A 146 -2.20 -11.56 19.18
C VAL A 146 -3.51 -11.82 18.45
N ALA A 147 -4.41 -12.63 19.02
CA ALA A 147 -5.73 -12.91 18.46
C ALA A 147 -6.59 -11.64 18.39
N LEU A 148 -6.58 -10.83 19.46
CA LEU A 148 -7.27 -9.53 19.50
C LEU A 148 -6.78 -8.59 18.39
N LEU A 149 -5.45 -8.39 18.27
CA LEU A 149 -4.87 -7.52 17.25
C LEU A 149 -5.22 -8.00 15.83
N LYS A 150 -5.10 -9.30 15.57
CA LYS A 150 -5.46 -9.89 14.28
C LYS A 150 -6.93 -9.61 13.93
N LYS A 151 -7.84 -9.79 14.90
CA LYS A 151 -9.27 -9.55 14.68
C LYS A 151 -9.56 -8.05 14.49
N ALA A 152 -8.98 -7.17 15.31
CA ALA A 152 -9.19 -5.72 15.21
C ALA A 152 -8.72 -5.16 13.85
N LYS A 153 -7.64 -5.69 13.28
CA LYS A 153 -7.13 -5.30 11.95
C LYS A 153 -8.07 -5.63 10.79
N SER A 154 -9.02 -6.53 10.96
CA SER A 154 -10.03 -6.81 9.93
C SER A 154 -11.14 -5.74 9.87
N ILE A 155 -11.21 -4.83 10.85
CA ILE A 155 -12.18 -3.74 10.87
C ILE A 155 -11.61 -2.53 10.11
N GLY A 156 -12.37 -2.06 9.12
CA GLY A 156 -11.99 -0.90 8.32
C GLY A 156 -12.13 0.43 9.07
N ASN A 157 -11.47 1.44 8.54
CA ASN A 157 -11.53 2.82 9.02
C ASN A 157 -12.97 3.36 9.00
N TYR A 158 -13.23 4.42 9.74
CA TYR A 158 -14.52 5.12 9.71
C TYR A 158 -14.80 5.68 8.32
N VAL A 159 -15.96 5.30 7.75
CA VAL A 159 -16.40 5.82 6.46
C VAL A 159 -16.88 7.26 6.63
N HIS A 160 -16.31 8.18 5.85
CA HIS A 160 -16.72 9.58 5.87
C HIS A 160 -18.18 9.74 5.38
N ASP A 161 -18.93 10.68 5.96
CA ASP A 161 -20.37 10.80 5.69
C ASP A 161 -20.72 11.17 4.24
N SER A 162 -19.80 11.78 3.51
CA SER A 162 -19.99 12.12 2.10
C SER A 162 -19.68 10.98 1.12
N VAL A 163 -19.39 9.78 1.60
CA VAL A 163 -19.13 8.62 0.75
C VAL A 163 -20.45 7.98 0.32
N PRO A 164 -20.68 7.73 -0.97
CA PRO A 164 -21.88 7.04 -1.43
C PRO A 164 -21.90 5.60 -0.88
N VAL A 165 -23.04 5.19 -0.32
CA VAL A 165 -23.20 3.87 0.30
C VAL A 165 -23.71 2.87 -0.71
N SER A 166 -22.87 1.95 -1.15
CA SER A 166 -23.19 0.84 -2.05
C SER A 166 -22.10 -0.21 -2.02
N ASP A 167 -22.39 -1.44 -2.40
CA ASP A 167 -21.46 -2.55 -2.66
C ASP A 167 -21.17 -2.74 -4.16
N ASN A 168 -21.83 -1.98 -5.03
CA ASN A 168 -21.64 -2.03 -6.48
C ASN A 168 -20.97 -0.75 -6.96
N GLU A 169 -19.82 -0.87 -7.63
CA GLU A 169 -19.05 0.24 -8.20
C GLU A 169 -19.75 0.95 -9.37
N ASP A 170 -20.78 0.36 -9.98
CA ASP A 170 -21.63 1.06 -10.95
C ASP A 170 -22.34 2.28 -10.32
N ASN A 171 -22.44 2.31 -9.00
CA ASN A 171 -23.00 3.42 -8.22
C ASN A 171 -21.94 4.45 -7.77
N ASN A 172 -20.72 4.38 -8.29
CA ASN A 172 -19.71 5.42 -8.08
C ASN A 172 -20.25 6.76 -8.61
N GLU A 173 -20.27 7.78 -7.75
CA GLU A 173 -20.78 9.10 -8.12
C GLU A 173 -19.77 9.86 -8.97
N ILE A 174 -20.20 10.35 -10.16
CA ILE A 174 -19.36 11.23 -10.97
C ILE A 174 -19.37 12.62 -10.33
N VAL A 175 -18.23 13.00 -9.75
CA VAL A 175 -18.06 14.29 -9.08
C VAL A 175 -17.88 15.43 -10.08
N ARG A 176 -17.07 15.20 -11.14
CA ARG A 176 -16.80 16.16 -12.20
C ARG A 176 -16.13 15.50 -13.41
N THR A 177 -16.24 16.17 -14.55
CA THR A 177 -15.62 15.74 -15.82
C THR A 177 -14.84 16.90 -16.42
N TRP A 178 -13.84 16.56 -17.23
CA TRP A 178 -13.09 17.54 -18.01
C TRP A 178 -12.63 16.93 -19.34
N ALA A 179 -12.64 17.74 -20.38
CA ALA A 179 -12.02 17.44 -21.66
C ALA A 179 -11.38 18.71 -22.24
N PRO A 180 -10.34 18.59 -23.08
CA PRO A 180 -9.81 19.74 -23.84
C PRO A 180 -10.90 20.38 -24.70
N GLU A 181 -10.78 21.71 -24.92
CA GLU A 181 -11.71 22.42 -25.80
C GLU A 181 -11.72 21.82 -27.20
N GLY A 182 -12.91 21.58 -27.74
CA GLY A 182 -13.11 21.01 -29.08
C GLY A 182 -12.86 19.49 -29.17
N VAL A 183 -12.52 18.82 -28.08
CA VAL A 183 -12.35 17.36 -28.05
C VAL A 183 -13.67 16.69 -27.70
N GLU A 184 -14.20 15.91 -28.64
CA GLU A 184 -15.38 15.06 -28.40
C GLU A 184 -14.95 13.76 -27.69
N VAL A 185 -15.60 13.49 -26.55
CA VAL A 185 -15.40 12.26 -25.76
C VAL A 185 -16.36 11.19 -26.29
N SER A 186 -15.93 10.50 -27.33
CA SER A 186 -16.70 9.45 -28.00
C SER A 186 -15.79 8.27 -28.36
N LYS A 187 -16.40 7.09 -28.54
CA LYS A 187 -15.70 5.92 -29.06
C LYS A 187 -15.25 6.17 -30.48
N LYS A 188 -13.98 5.84 -30.79
CA LYS A 188 -13.38 6.05 -32.13
C LYS A 188 -13.02 4.72 -32.78
N ASP A 189 -13.11 4.68 -34.10
CA ASP A 189 -12.48 3.61 -34.91
C ASP A 189 -10.99 3.90 -35.04
N CYS A 190 -10.24 3.47 -34.03
CA CYS A 190 -8.81 3.68 -33.90
C CYS A 190 -8.12 2.40 -33.43
N LEU A 191 -6.80 2.39 -33.32
CA LEU A 191 -6.07 1.26 -32.77
C LEU A 191 -6.16 1.25 -31.23
N SER A 192 -6.13 0.05 -30.65
CA SER A 192 -5.92 -0.09 -29.22
C SER A 192 -4.46 0.26 -28.85
N HIS A 193 -4.23 0.64 -27.57
CA HIS A 193 -2.86 0.98 -27.12
C HIS A 193 -1.84 -0.14 -27.42
N HIS A 194 -2.21 -1.41 -27.29
CA HIS A 194 -1.27 -2.51 -27.58
C HIS A 194 -0.93 -2.63 -29.07
N GLU A 195 -1.86 -2.33 -29.97
CA GLU A 195 -1.61 -2.28 -31.42
C GLU A 195 -0.73 -1.07 -31.78
N VAL A 196 -0.96 0.08 -31.16
CA VAL A 196 -0.11 1.27 -31.31
C VAL A 196 1.33 0.96 -30.85
N VAL A 197 1.50 0.30 -29.70
CA VAL A 197 2.82 -0.13 -29.18
C VAL A 197 3.52 -1.05 -30.18
N VAL A 198 2.80 -2.00 -30.78
CA VAL A 198 3.36 -2.92 -31.79
C VAL A 198 3.77 -2.15 -33.05
N ARG A 199 2.94 -1.24 -33.55
CA ARG A 199 3.25 -0.42 -34.75
C ARG A 199 4.45 0.50 -34.54
N LEU A 200 4.60 1.07 -33.36
CA LEU A 200 5.78 1.87 -32.98
C LEU A 200 7.04 1.04 -32.72
N ASP A 201 6.91 -0.28 -32.65
CA ASP A 201 7.96 -1.19 -32.17
C ASP A 201 8.46 -0.82 -30.76
N ALA A 202 7.55 -0.33 -29.91
CA ALA A 202 7.85 0.29 -28.63
C ALA A 202 7.88 -0.70 -27.44
N ALA A 203 7.48 -1.95 -27.66
CA ALA A 203 7.62 -3.04 -26.68
C ALA A 203 7.81 -4.40 -27.36
N ASP A 204 8.47 -5.32 -26.65
CA ASP A 204 8.65 -6.72 -27.02
C ASP A 204 7.88 -7.60 -26.01
N PHE A 205 6.68 -7.99 -26.38
CA PHE A 205 5.84 -8.85 -25.56
C PHE A 205 6.29 -10.32 -25.62
N GLU A 206 6.76 -10.79 -26.79
CA GLU A 206 7.20 -12.18 -26.96
C GLU A 206 8.36 -12.52 -26.01
N ARG A 207 9.39 -11.67 -25.99
CA ARG A 207 10.53 -11.84 -25.08
C ARG A 207 10.14 -11.59 -23.63
N GLY A 208 9.28 -10.60 -23.37
CA GLY A 208 8.77 -10.33 -22.02
C GLY A 208 8.06 -11.54 -21.42
N VAL A 209 7.19 -12.20 -22.18
CA VAL A 209 6.49 -13.43 -21.76
C VAL A 209 7.46 -14.59 -21.52
N LYS A 210 8.52 -14.72 -22.31
CA LYS A 210 9.58 -15.73 -22.07
C LYS A 210 10.30 -15.52 -20.74
N LEU A 211 10.41 -14.26 -20.27
CA LEU A 211 11.14 -13.92 -19.04
C LEU A 211 10.31 -14.12 -17.78
N VAL A 212 9.05 -13.67 -17.78
CA VAL A 212 8.23 -13.61 -16.56
C VAL A 212 6.85 -14.28 -16.69
N GLY A 213 6.54 -14.87 -17.84
CA GLY A 213 5.23 -15.46 -18.10
C GLY A 213 4.19 -14.46 -18.59
N HIS A 214 2.91 -14.78 -18.42
CA HIS A 214 1.79 -13.94 -18.83
C HIS A 214 1.94 -12.52 -18.29
N ARG A 215 1.49 -11.49 -19.06
CA ARG A 215 1.64 -10.06 -18.74
C ARG A 215 3.09 -9.56 -18.69
N GLY A 216 4.06 -10.38 -19.15
CA GLY A 216 5.45 -9.96 -19.31
C GLY A 216 5.63 -9.07 -20.53
N TYR A 217 6.47 -8.06 -20.42
CA TYR A 217 6.80 -7.14 -21.48
C TYR A 217 8.24 -6.60 -21.32
N CYS A 218 8.82 -6.12 -22.42
CA CYS A 218 10.04 -5.33 -22.39
C CYS A 218 9.76 -4.03 -23.15
N LEU A 219 9.74 -2.90 -22.47
CA LEU A 219 9.73 -1.61 -23.15
C LEU A 219 11.05 -1.39 -23.88
N LYS A 220 11.00 -0.85 -25.09
CA LYS A 220 12.17 -0.53 -25.89
C LYS A 220 11.96 0.78 -26.66
N ASP A 221 13.05 1.36 -27.09
CA ASP A 221 13.07 2.55 -27.92
C ASP A 221 12.11 3.65 -27.38
N TYR A 222 11.20 4.15 -28.19
CA TYR A 222 10.26 5.20 -27.77
C TYR A 222 9.27 4.76 -26.70
N GLY A 223 8.97 3.47 -26.56
CA GLY A 223 8.16 2.98 -25.43
C GLY A 223 8.85 3.21 -24.09
N PHE A 224 10.14 2.86 -24.01
CA PHE A 224 10.97 3.14 -22.83
C PHE A 224 11.16 4.65 -22.60
N LEU A 225 11.43 5.41 -23.66
CA LEU A 225 11.66 6.85 -23.54
C LEU A 225 10.41 7.62 -23.12
N LEU A 226 9.23 7.25 -23.61
CA LEU A 226 7.95 7.85 -23.20
C LEU A 226 7.62 7.51 -21.75
N ASN A 227 7.84 6.25 -21.31
CA ASN A 227 7.65 5.86 -19.92
C ASN A 227 8.57 6.65 -18.99
N ARG A 228 9.85 6.76 -19.33
CA ARG A 228 10.80 7.59 -18.58
C ARG A 228 10.41 9.08 -18.58
N ALA A 229 9.88 9.59 -19.68
CA ALA A 229 9.41 10.98 -19.77
C ALA A 229 8.24 11.22 -18.82
N LEU A 230 7.28 10.30 -18.73
CA LEU A 230 6.17 10.37 -17.76
C LEU A 230 6.66 10.37 -16.32
N ILE A 231 7.64 9.51 -15.98
CA ILE A 231 8.27 9.46 -14.65
C ILE A 231 8.93 10.81 -14.34
N SER A 232 9.81 11.28 -15.22
CA SER A 232 10.58 12.52 -15.02
C SER A 232 9.66 13.73 -14.91
N TYR A 233 8.68 13.82 -15.80
CA TYR A 233 7.68 14.88 -15.78
C TYR A 233 6.84 14.86 -14.50
N GLY A 234 6.38 13.68 -14.07
CA GLY A 234 5.59 13.54 -12.84
C GLY A 234 6.37 13.97 -11.58
N ILE A 235 7.65 13.60 -11.49
CA ILE A 235 8.53 14.03 -10.39
C ILE A 235 8.72 15.54 -10.40
N ASP A 236 9.07 16.15 -11.53
CA ASP A 236 9.25 17.60 -11.67
C ASP A 236 7.95 18.34 -11.35
N PHE A 237 6.82 17.81 -11.81
CA PHE A 237 5.50 18.38 -11.57
C PHE A 237 5.16 18.48 -10.08
N LEU A 238 5.46 17.43 -9.29
CA LEU A 238 5.26 17.43 -7.85
C LEU A 238 6.31 18.28 -7.12
N PHE A 239 7.58 18.21 -7.56
CA PHE A 239 8.65 18.99 -6.95
C PHE A 239 8.36 20.49 -6.99
N THR A 240 7.87 21.01 -8.13
CA THR A 240 7.47 22.42 -8.26
C THR A 240 6.26 22.81 -7.40
N ARG A 241 5.54 21.83 -6.84
CA ARG A 241 4.40 22.01 -5.91
C ARG A 241 4.76 21.74 -4.46
N GLY A 242 6.06 21.67 -4.14
CA GLY A 242 6.58 21.55 -2.78
C GLY A 242 6.58 20.12 -2.23
N TYR A 243 6.47 19.11 -3.08
CA TYR A 243 6.71 17.73 -2.68
C TYR A 243 8.20 17.40 -2.73
N SER A 244 8.68 16.68 -1.73
CA SER A 244 10.06 16.18 -1.70
C SER A 244 10.15 14.86 -2.46
N PRO A 245 10.97 14.75 -3.53
CA PRO A 245 11.17 13.48 -4.22
C PRO A 245 11.74 12.41 -3.29
N ASN A 246 11.14 11.24 -3.33
CA ASN A 246 11.53 10.10 -2.50
C ASN A 246 11.49 8.80 -3.31
N GLN A 247 12.58 8.06 -3.28
CA GLN A 247 12.66 6.71 -3.84
C GLN A 247 12.92 5.72 -2.71
N PRO A 248 11.87 5.09 -2.15
CA PRO A 248 12.02 4.10 -1.09
C PRO A 248 12.56 2.78 -1.64
N PRO A 249 12.98 1.85 -0.77
CA PRO A 249 13.21 0.46 -1.16
C PRO A 249 11.97 -0.17 -1.79
N PHE A 250 12.16 -1.01 -2.82
CA PHE A 250 11.03 -1.67 -3.51
C PHE A 250 10.64 -3.01 -2.86
N PHE A 251 11.14 -3.27 -1.68
CA PHE A 251 10.75 -4.40 -0.84
C PHE A 251 10.76 -3.99 0.64
N MET A 252 9.99 -4.68 1.45
CA MET A 252 9.87 -4.41 2.88
C MET A 252 9.99 -5.71 3.68
N LEU A 253 10.45 -5.59 4.93
CA LEU A 253 10.34 -6.67 5.90
C LEU A 253 8.87 -7.03 6.14
N ARG A 254 8.59 -8.31 6.36
CA ARG A 254 7.24 -8.80 6.63
C ARG A 254 6.53 -8.01 7.75
N GLU A 255 7.25 -7.73 8.83
CA GLU A 255 6.68 -6.99 9.98
C GLU A 255 6.32 -5.54 9.65
N ALA A 256 7.15 -4.84 8.86
CA ALA A 256 6.85 -3.48 8.42
C ALA A 256 5.66 -3.47 7.45
N MET A 257 5.63 -4.41 6.48
CA MET A 257 4.53 -4.55 5.54
C MET A 257 3.19 -4.84 6.24
N ALA A 258 3.20 -5.67 7.30
CA ALA A 258 2.01 -6.02 8.08
C ALA A 258 1.35 -4.85 8.82
N LYS A 259 2.04 -3.71 8.94
CA LYS A 259 1.52 -2.47 9.54
C LYS A 259 0.92 -1.52 8.50
N THR A 260 1.16 -1.76 7.21
CA THR A 260 0.74 -0.87 6.12
C THR A 260 -0.28 -1.50 5.18
N ALA A 261 -0.39 -2.84 5.18
CA ALA A 261 -1.30 -3.61 4.34
C ALA A 261 -1.95 -4.76 5.14
N GLN A 262 -3.05 -5.30 4.62
CA GLN A 262 -3.74 -6.41 5.24
C GLN A 262 -2.97 -7.72 5.03
N LEU A 263 -2.74 -8.49 6.11
CA LEU A 263 -2.00 -9.76 6.05
C LEU A 263 -2.64 -10.79 5.11
N GLU A 264 -3.97 -10.78 5.00
CA GLU A 264 -4.73 -11.68 4.13
C GLU A 264 -4.44 -11.45 2.64
N GLN A 265 -4.07 -10.22 2.27
CA GLN A 265 -3.71 -9.84 0.89
C GLN A 265 -2.27 -10.23 0.51
N PHE A 266 -1.40 -10.57 1.49
CA PHE A 266 0.02 -10.84 1.20
C PHE A 266 0.21 -12.03 0.27
N ASP A 267 -0.49 -13.13 0.54
CA ASP A 267 -0.33 -14.36 -0.24
C ASP A 267 -1.06 -14.28 -1.60
N GLU A 268 -2.08 -13.43 -1.72
CA GLU A 268 -2.85 -13.28 -2.95
C GLU A 268 -2.26 -12.21 -3.87
N GLU A 269 -1.79 -11.07 -3.34
CA GLU A 269 -1.42 -9.90 -4.14
C GLU A 269 0.09 -9.67 -4.22
N LEU A 270 0.87 -10.00 -3.16
CA LEU A 270 2.27 -9.61 -3.06
C LEU A 270 3.24 -10.74 -3.42
N TYR A 271 4.34 -10.40 -4.08
CA TYR A 271 5.47 -11.29 -4.29
C TYR A 271 6.32 -11.37 -3.02
N LYS A 272 6.57 -12.60 -2.59
CA LYS A 272 7.43 -12.91 -1.44
C LYS A 272 8.85 -13.22 -1.89
N VAL A 273 9.83 -12.67 -1.18
CA VAL A 273 11.26 -12.95 -1.34
C VAL A 273 11.77 -13.63 -0.08
N THR A 274 12.15 -14.88 -0.19
CA THR A 274 12.72 -15.67 0.91
C THR A 274 14.24 -15.49 0.94
N GLU A 275 14.77 -14.95 2.04
CA GLU A 275 16.22 -14.78 2.21
C GLU A 275 16.87 -16.05 2.76
N ARG A 276 16.23 -16.68 3.75
CA ARG A 276 16.69 -17.95 4.33
C ARG A 276 15.56 -18.96 4.34
N GLU A 277 15.82 -20.13 3.80
CA GLU A 277 14.89 -21.23 3.86
C GLU A 277 14.60 -21.61 5.33
N ASN A 278 13.33 -21.81 5.66
CA ASN A 278 12.85 -22.13 7.02
C ASN A 278 13.05 -21.04 8.11
N ASP A 279 13.35 -19.80 7.72
CA ASP A 279 13.40 -18.65 8.63
C ASP A 279 12.46 -17.54 8.14
N PRO A 280 11.14 -17.62 8.43
CA PRO A 280 10.15 -16.62 7.98
C PRO A 280 10.40 -15.21 8.50
N ALA A 281 11.21 -15.05 9.56
CA ALA A 281 11.56 -13.72 10.07
C ALA A 281 12.44 -12.93 9.10
N THR A 282 13.12 -13.61 8.16
CA THR A 282 13.95 -12.98 7.12
C THR A 282 13.19 -12.69 5.84
N ASP A 283 11.94 -13.14 5.73
CA ASP A 283 11.12 -12.93 4.55
C ASP A 283 10.87 -11.44 4.28
N LYS A 284 10.97 -11.07 3.02
CA LYS A 284 10.63 -9.76 2.51
C LYS A 284 9.52 -9.86 1.47
N TYR A 285 8.83 -8.76 1.25
CA TYR A 285 7.79 -8.67 0.23
C TYR A 285 8.10 -7.52 -0.70
N LEU A 286 7.96 -7.75 -2.01
CA LEU A 286 8.02 -6.68 -3.00
C LEU A 286 6.81 -5.77 -2.82
N ILE A 287 7.01 -4.46 -2.95
CA ILE A 287 5.94 -3.48 -2.77
C ILE A 287 4.95 -3.48 -3.94
N ALA A 288 3.68 -3.26 -3.65
CA ALA A 288 2.62 -3.05 -4.65
C ALA A 288 2.38 -1.56 -4.95
N THR A 289 2.96 -0.67 -4.14
CA THR A 289 2.81 0.79 -4.19
C THR A 289 3.83 1.44 -3.26
N SER A 290 4.31 2.64 -3.59
CA SER A 290 5.20 3.41 -2.69
C SER A 290 4.51 3.88 -1.41
N GLU A 291 3.18 3.88 -1.36
CA GLU A 291 2.42 4.10 -0.12
C GLU A 291 2.92 3.20 1.02
N GLN A 292 3.16 1.92 0.73
CA GLN A 292 3.56 0.94 1.74
C GLN A 292 4.88 1.33 2.45
N PRO A 293 6.01 1.54 1.76
CA PRO A 293 7.25 1.93 2.43
C PRO A 293 7.21 3.38 2.95
N ILE A 294 6.57 4.32 2.23
CA ILE A 294 6.55 5.72 2.67
C ILE A 294 5.73 5.90 3.95
N SER A 295 4.58 5.21 4.07
CA SER A 295 3.80 5.24 5.32
C SER A 295 4.59 4.72 6.51
N ALA A 296 5.48 3.74 6.31
CA ALA A 296 6.29 3.14 7.36
C ALA A 296 7.60 3.89 7.68
N MET A 297 8.03 4.84 6.83
CA MET A 297 9.31 5.55 7.01
C MET A 297 9.45 6.22 8.38
N HIS A 298 8.35 6.74 8.90
CA HIS A 298 8.31 7.46 10.17
C HIS A 298 7.83 6.59 11.34
N GLU A 299 7.90 5.27 11.22
CA GLU A 299 7.47 4.36 12.28
C GLU A 299 8.11 4.71 13.62
N SER A 300 7.26 4.84 14.67
CA SER A 300 7.67 5.19 16.04
C SER A 300 8.29 6.59 16.18
N GLU A 301 8.12 7.45 15.19
CA GLU A 301 8.60 8.82 15.27
C GLU A 301 7.56 9.75 15.90
N TRP A 302 8.11 10.80 16.50
CA TRP A 302 7.32 11.92 17.01
C TRP A 302 7.69 13.17 16.21
N LEU A 303 6.87 13.48 15.21
CA LEU A 303 7.12 14.56 14.28
C LEU A 303 6.93 15.92 14.95
N ASN A 304 7.71 16.90 14.52
CA ASN A 304 7.56 18.25 15.02
C ASN A 304 6.33 18.89 14.35
N ASP A 305 5.50 19.55 15.13
CA ASP A 305 4.30 20.26 14.69
C ASP A 305 4.57 21.29 13.57
N LYS A 306 5.78 21.88 13.57
CA LYS A 306 6.20 22.88 12.58
C LYS A 306 6.61 22.28 11.23
N ASP A 307 6.91 20.99 11.20
CA ASP A 307 7.37 20.31 9.99
C ASP A 307 6.18 19.75 9.18
N LEU A 308 4.98 19.78 9.76
CA LEU A 308 3.75 19.35 9.07
C LEU A 308 3.15 20.49 8.23
N PRO A 309 2.63 20.22 7.03
CA PRO A 309 2.56 18.89 6.41
C PRO A 309 3.90 18.46 5.78
N ILE A 310 4.23 17.14 5.91
CA ILE A 310 5.33 16.53 5.17
C ILE A 310 4.75 15.96 3.88
N LYS A 311 5.31 16.37 2.73
CA LYS A 311 4.84 15.98 1.40
C LYS A 311 5.93 15.23 0.63
N TYR A 312 5.66 13.98 0.24
CA TYR A 312 6.58 13.17 -0.55
C TYR A 312 6.05 12.93 -1.96
N ALA A 313 6.91 13.13 -2.96
CA ALA A 313 6.72 12.63 -4.31
C ALA A 313 7.41 11.25 -4.39
N GLY A 314 6.66 10.19 -4.14
CA GLY A 314 7.17 8.82 -4.12
C GLY A 314 7.33 8.28 -5.53
N PHE A 315 8.54 7.83 -5.89
CA PHE A 315 8.75 7.06 -7.11
C PHE A 315 9.10 5.62 -6.77
N SER A 316 8.43 4.66 -7.41
CA SER A 316 8.75 3.24 -7.24
C SER A 316 8.39 2.39 -8.44
N THR A 317 9.14 1.30 -8.61
CA THR A 317 8.68 0.12 -9.34
C THR A 317 7.85 -0.73 -8.38
N ASN A 318 6.69 -1.16 -8.84
CA ASN A 318 5.69 -1.88 -8.06
C ASN A 318 5.43 -3.25 -8.67
N PHE A 319 5.04 -4.20 -7.82
CA PHE A 319 4.88 -5.60 -8.20
C PHE A 319 3.54 -6.13 -7.68
N ARG A 320 2.71 -6.67 -8.59
CA ARG A 320 1.42 -7.27 -8.25
C ARG A 320 1.25 -8.63 -8.91
N LYS A 321 0.76 -9.60 -8.19
CA LYS A 321 0.47 -10.94 -8.76
C LYS A 321 -0.68 -10.95 -9.73
N GLU A 322 -1.58 -9.96 -9.67
CA GLU A 322 -2.78 -9.84 -10.51
C GLU A 322 -3.62 -11.13 -10.51
N ALA A 323 -3.65 -11.84 -9.38
CA ALA A 323 -4.37 -13.09 -9.23
C ALA A 323 -5.88 -12.86 -9.46
N GLY A 324 -6.51 -13.73 -10.26
CA GLY A 324 -7.95 -13.66 -10.52
C GLY A 324 -8.40 -12.58 -11.52
N SER A 325 -7.52 -11.70 -11.98
CA SER A 325 -7.88 -10.67 -12.97
C SER A 325 -7.89 -11.25 -14.38
N HIS A 326 -9.06 -11.66 -14.87
CA HIS A 326 -9.30 -12.16 -16.23
C HIS A 326 -10.14 -11.14 -16.99
N GLY A 327 -9.88 -10.95 -18.28
CA GLY A 327 -10.73 -10.14 -19.14
C GLY A 327 -10.01 -9.17 -20.08
N LYS A 328 -10.69 -8.07 -20.44
CA LYS A 328 -10.28 -7.12 -21.49
C LYS A 328 -8.89 -6.49 -21.29
N ASP A 329 -8.48 -6.29 -20.05
CA ASP A 329 -7.18 -5.67 -19.72
C ASP A 329 -6.02 -6.68 -19.64
N ALA A 330 -6.23 -7.91 -20.13
CA ALA A 330 -5.19 -8.95 -20.13
C ALA A 330 -4.09 -8.70 -21.18
N TRP A 331 -4.32 -7.82 -22.15
CA TRP A 331 -3.43 -7.52 -23.26
C TRP A 331 -2.74 -6.17 -23.11
N GLY A 332 -1.52 -6.05 -23.61
CA GLY A 332 -0.76 -4.82 -23.65
C GLY A 332 -0.11 -4.46 -22.31
N LEU A 333 -0.06 -3.17 -21.98
CA LEU A 333 0.67 -2.60 -20.84
C LEU A 333 -0.24 -2.13 -19.70
N PHE A 334 -1.57 -2.22 -19.86
CA PHE A 334 -2.51 -1.61 -18.91
C PHE A 334 -2.55 -2.32 -17.55
N ARG A 335 -2.41 -3.67 -17.54
CA ARG A 335 -2.43 -4.49 -16.33
C ARG A 335 -1.30 -5.52 -16.37
N VAL A 336 -0.22 -5.23 -15.68
CA VAL A 336 1.05 -5.96 -15.73
C VAL A 336 1.55 -6.29 -14.32
N HIS A 337 2.45 -7.27 -14.20
CA HIS A 337 3.01 -7.69 -12.89
C HIS A 337 4.01 -6.71 -12.31
N GLN A 338 4.69 -5.95 -13.17
CA GLN A 338 5.66 -4.93 -12.80
C GLN A 338 5.36 -3.63 -13.54
N PHE A 339 5.32 -2.52 -12.82
CA PHE A 339 5.02 -1.19 -13.38
C PHE A 339 5.62 -0.08 -12.50
N GLU A 340 5.82 1.10 -13.07
CA GLU A 340 6.30 2.27 -12.36
C GLU A 340 5.15 3.20 -11.96
N LYS A 341 5.36 3.91 -10.84
CA LYS A 341 4.37 4.87 -10.34
C LYS A 341 5.03 6.06 -9.64
N VAL A 342 4.52 7.24 -9.94
CA VAL A 342 4.78 8.48 -9.20
C VAL A 342 3.56 8.78 -8.34
N GLU A 343 3.78 8.93 -7.04
CA GLU A 343 2.73 9.10 -6.03
C GLU A 343 2.93 10.35 -5.19
N GLN A 344 1.82 10.95 -4.78
CA GLN A 344 1.74 11.93 -3.72
C GLN A 344 1.52 11.21 -2.39
N PHE A 345 2.27 11.56 -1.35
CA PHE A 345 2.02 11.10 0.00
C PHE A 345 2.15 12.27 0.98
N ILE A 346 1.19 12.41 1.90
CA ILE A 346 1.18 13.53 2.86
C ILE A 346 0.94 13.00 4.27
N PHE A 347 1.83 13.41 5.20
CA PHE A 347 1.52 13.40 6.63
C PHE A 347 1.12 14.80 7.05
N CYS A 348 -0.04 14.94 7.68
CA CYS A 348 -0.55 16.24 8.12
C CYS A 348 -1.26 16.15 9.48
N LYS A 349 -1.67 17.32 9.98
CA LYS A 349 -2.56 17.39 11.13
C LYS A 349 -3.98 16.94 10.77
N PRO A 350 -4.74 16.38 11.73
CA PRO A 350 -6.12 15.94 11.48
C PRO A 350 -7.02 17.03 10.89
N GLU A 351 -6.90 18.26 11.39
CA GLU A 351 -7.70 19.42 10.96
C GLU A 351 -7.49 19.82 9.50
N ASP A 352 -6.28 19.52 8.93
CA ASP A 352 -5.91 19.92 7.57
C ASP A 352 -6.15 18.81 6.54
N SER A 353 -6.46 17.59 6.98
CA SER A 353 -6.40 16.41 6.12
C SER A 353 -7.39 16.42 4.96
N TRP A 354 -8.60 16.96 5.15
CA TRP A 354 -9.59 17.06 4.07
C TRP A 354 -9.22 18.12 3.04
N THR A 355 -8.62 19.24 3.48
CA THR A 355 -8.06 20.25 2.56
C THR A 355 -6.94 19.64 1.71
N HIS A 356 -6.06 18.87 2.31
CA HIS A 356 -5.00 18.16 1.56
C HIS A 356 -5.55 17.11 0.62
N PHE A 357 -6.59 16.38 1.01
CA PHE A 357 -7.26 15.41 0.14
C PHE A 357 -7.78 16.07 -1.15
N ASP A 358 -8.48 17.20 -1.01
CA ASP A 358 -9.00 17.95 -2.17
C ASP A 358 -7.86 18.54 -3.03
N GLN A 359 -6.77 19.00 -2.41
CA GLN A 359 -5.58 19.48 -3.13
C GLN A 359 -4.88 18.37 -3.90
N MET A 360 -4.77 17.16 -3.34
CA MET A 360 -4.10 16.03 -3.99
C MET A 360 -4.83 15.59 -5.25
N ILE A 361 -6.15 15.44 -5.19
CA ILE A 361 -6.91 15.10 -6.39
C ILE A 361 -6.88 16.23 -7.43
N ALA A 362 -6.97 17.50 -7.02
CA ALA A 362 -6.83 18.64 -7.92
C ALA A 362 -5.44 18.67 -8.59
N THR A 363 -4.37 18.35 -7.86
CA THR A 363 -3.01 18.22 -8.40
C THR A 363 -2.94 17.13 -9.49
N SER A 364 -3.59 15.99 -9.27
CA SER A 364 -3.68 14.94 -10.29
C SER A 364 -4.49 15.39 -11.51
N GLU A 365 -5.58 16.12 -11.32
CA GLU A 365 -6.36 16.70 -12.42
C GLU A 365 -5.54 17.67 -13.26
N GLU A 366 -4.76 18.57 -12.61
CA GLU A 366 -3.85 19.49 -13.33
C GLU A 366 -2.81 18.73 -14.15
N PHE A 367 -2.28 17.61 -13.64
CA PHE A 367 -1.33 16.76 -14.37
C PHE A 367 -1.97 16.18 -15.63
N TYR A 368 -3.18 15.59 -15.54
CA TYR A 368 -3.88 15.03 -16.71
C TYR A 368 -4.38 16.10 -17.68
N LYS A 369 -4.77 17.28 -17.16
CA LYS A 369 -5.05 18.46 -18.01
C LYS A 369 -3.83 18.88 -18.81
N SER A 370 -2.64 18.90 -18.20
CA SER A 370 -1.40 19.25 -18.92
C SER A 370 -1.03 18.25 -20.01
N LEU A 371 -1.44 17.00 -19.84
CA LEU A 371 -1.36 15.95 -20.85
C LEU A 371 -2.51 15.99 -21.86
N GLN A 372 -3.44 16.92 -21.75
CA GLN A 372 -4.62 17.06 -22.63
C GLN A 372 -5.45 15.76 -22.76
N LEU A 373 -5.55 14.97 -21.69
CA LEU A 373 -6.29 13.72 -21.66
C LEU A 373 -7.66 13.94 -21.01
N PRO A 374 -8.77 13.64 -21.70
CA PRO A 374 -10.10 13.73 -21.11
C PRO A 374 -10.25 12.79 -19.93
N TYR A 375 -10.88 13.25 -18.84
CA TYR A 375 -11.07 12.45 -17.63
C TYR A 375 -12.40 12.76 -16.93
N ARG A 376 -12.76 11.89 -15.99
CA ARG A 376 -13.74 12.14 -14.94
C ARG A 376 -13.17 11.81 -13.58
N VAL A 377 -13.68 12.47 -12.54
CA VAL A 377 -13.39 12.13 -11.13
C VAL A 377 -14.65 11.47 -10.56
N VAL A 378 -14.49 10.31 -9.93
CA VAL A 378 -15.57 9.56 -9.32
C VAL A 378 -15.32 9.37 -7.81
N ALA A 379 -16.39 9.45 -7.02
CA ALA A 379 -16.38 9.09 -5.61
C ALA A 379 -16.64 7.59 -5.48
N ILE A 380 -15.70 6.89 -4.90
CA ILE A 380 -15.78 5.43 -4.75
C ILE A 380 -16.78 5.08 -3.64
N VAL A 381 -17.65 4.13 -3.93
CA VAL A 381 -18.66 3.63 -2.98
C VAL A 381 -18.03 2.95 -1.77
N SER A 382 -18.74 2.98 -0.65
CA SER A 382 -18.25 2.52 0.65
C SER A 382 -17.82 1.04 0.68
N GLY A 383 -18.47 0.17 -0.10
CA GLY A 383 -18.13 -1.25 -0.18
C GLY A 383 -16.86 -1.55 -0.95
N ALA A 384 -16.40 -0.63 -1.84
CA ALA A 384 -15.16 -0.77 -2.61
C ALA A 384 -13.95 -0.06 -1.97
N LEU A 385 -14.13 0.58 -0.80
CA LEU A 385 -13.01 1.17 -0.05
C LEU A 385 -12.13 0.08 0.56
N ASN A 386 -10.81 0.18 0.39
CA ASN A 386 -9.89 -0.60 1.20
C ASN A 386 -10.04 -0.23 2.69
N ASN A 387 -9.57 -1.09 3.60
CA ASN A 387 -9.78 -0.87 5.04
C ASN A 387 -9.15 0.44 5.56
N ALA A 388 -8.06 0.92 4.98
CA ALA A 388 -7.41 2.13 5.45
C ALA A 388 -8.16 3.41 5.05
N ALA A 389 -8.81 3.44 3.89
CA ALA A 389 -9.43 4.65 3.37
C ALA A 389 -10.73 5.00 4.11
N ALA A 390 -10.82 6.24 4.60
CA ALA A 390 -12.07 6.83 5.07
C ALA A 390 -12.91 7.38 3.91
N LYS A 391 -12.26 7.83 2.83
CA LYS A 391 -12.85 8.31 1.57
C LYS A 391 -11.84 8.15 0.46
N LYS A 392 -12.33 7.85 -0.75
CA LYS A 392 -11.50 7.68 -1.94
C LYS A 392 -12.15 8.35 -3.14
N TYR A 393 -11.34 9.06 -3.94
CA TYR A 393 -11.67 9.50 -5.28
C TYR A 393 -10.77 8.78 -6.28
N ASP A 394 -11.33 8.37 -7.41
CA ASP A 394 -10.53 7.92 -8.55
C ASP A 394 -10.66 8.92 -9.70
N LEU A 395 -9.56 9.20 -10.40
CA LEU A 395 -9.57 9.87 -11.68
C LEU A 395 -9.45 8.81 -12.76
N GLU A 396 -10.44 8.77 -13.62
CA GLU A 396 -10.53 7.85 -14.74
C GLU A 396 -10.38 8.64 -16.05
N ALA A 397 -9.42 8.27 -16.89
CA ALA A 397 -9.23 8.89 -18.19
C ALA A 397 -9.95 8.13 -19.31
N TRP A 398 -10.27 8.83 -20.38
CA TRP A 398 -10.99 8.28 -21.53
C TRP A 398 -10.08 7.47 -22.45
N PHE A 399 -10.51 6.26 -22.79
CA PHE A 399 -9.86 5.36 -23.75
C PHE A 399 -10.74 5.25 -25.01
N PRO A 400 -10.40 5.95 -26.09
CA PRO A 400 -11.27 6.09 -27.26
C PRO A 400 -11.50 4.78 -28.03
N PHE A 401 -10.53 3.84 -28.04
CA PHE A 401 -10.71 2.54 -28.70
C PHE A 401 -11.81 1.70 -28.03
N GLN A 402 -11.79 1.61 -26.71
CA GLN A 402 -12.81 0.85 -25.99
C GLN A 402 -14.10 1.65 -25.83
N GLY A 403 -14.01 2.98 -25.80
CA GLY A 403 -15.15 3.87 -25.55
C GLY A 403 -15.56 3.86 -24.08
N GLU A 404 -14.58 3.83 -23.17
CA GLU A 404 -14.81 3.78 -21.72
C GLU A 404 -13.76 4.59 -20.95
N TYR A 405 -14.14 5.01 -19.76
CA TYR A 405 -13.21 5.59 -18.78
C TYR A 405 -12.50 4.48 -18.01
N LYS A 406 -11.20 4.66 -17.74
CA LYS A 406 -10.40 3.72 -16.95
C LYS A 406 -9.59 4.45 -15.88
N GLU A 407 -9.52 3.85 -14.70
CA GLU A 407 -8.78 4.35 -13.56
C GLU A 407 -7.28 4.54 -13.86
N LEU A 408 -6.78 5.77 -13.68
CA LEU A 408 -5.37 6.13 -13.72
C LEU A 408 -4.85 6.65 -12.39
N VAL A 409 -5.74 7.18 -11.54
CA VAL A 409 -5.42 7.74 -10.22
C VAL A 409 -6.39 7.22 -9.20
N SER A 410 -5.86 6.84 -8.04
CA SER A 410 -6.63 6.61 -6.83
C SER A 410 -6.11 7.54 -5.75
N CYS A 411 -6.98 8.34 -5.13
CA CYS A 411 -6.68 9.32 -4.10
C CYS A 411 -7.44 8.97 -2.82
N SER A 412 -6.74 8.71 -1.73
CA SER A 412 -7.32 8.24 -0.47
C SER A 412 -6.94 9.13 0.71
N ASN A 413 -7.90 9.44 1.58
CA ASN A 413 -7.64 9.92 2.92
C ASN A 413 -7.78 8.74 3.90
N CYS A 414 -6.66 8.33 4.49
CA CYS A 414 -6.62 7.22 5.45
C CYS A 414 -6.74 7.70 6.90
N THR A 415 -6.90 9.00 7.14
CA THR A 415 -6.92 9.61 8.47
C THR A 415 -5.75 9.12 9.33
N ASP A 416 -5.96 8.74 10.56
CA ASP A 416 -4.93 8.21 11.45
C ASP A 416 -4.86 6.66 11.48
N TYR A 417 -5.56 5.98 10.58
CA TYR A 417 -5.68 4.51 10.59
C TYR A 417 -4.32 3.80 10.51
N GLN A 418 -3.47 4.19 9.56
CA GLN A 418 -2.12 3.60 9.42
C GLN A 418 -1.15 4.15 10.46
N THR A 419 -1.21 5.45 10.76
CA THR A 419 -0.27 6.12 11.66
C THR A 419 -0.44 5.71 13.12
N ARG A 420 -1.62 5.24 13.54
CA ARG A 420 -1.82 4.61 14.85
C ARG A 420 -1.02 3.32 14.99
N GLU A 421 -1.13 2.42 14.02
CA GLU A 421 -0.38 1.15 14.04
C GLU A 421 1.13 1.39 13.96
N LEU A 422 1.54 2.38 13.16
CA LEU A 422 2.94 2.78 12.98
C LEU A 422 3.46 3.69 14.09
N GLU A 423 2.61 4.08 15.06
CA GLU A 423 2.97 4.99 16.16
C GLU A 423 3.60 6.31 15.67
N ILE A 424 3.10 6.87 14.56
CA ILE A 424 3.55 8.16 14.01
C ILE A 424 2.73 9.28 14.64
N ARG A 425 3.37 10.03 15.51
CA ARG A 425 2.75 11.07 16.33
C ARG A 425 3.31 12.45 15.99
N TYR A 426 2.60 13.50 16.43
CA TYR A 426 3.11 14.86 16.32
C TYR A 426 2.85 15.67 17.60
N GLY A 427 3.46 16.86 17.70
CA GLY A 427 3.30 17.78 18.79
C GLY A 427 4.36 17.65 19.90
N GLN A 428 4.04 18.08 21.13
CA GLN A 428 5.02 18.14 22.21
C GLN A 428 5.23 16.77 22.87
N LYS A 429 6.50 16.37 22.98
CA LYS A 429 6.93 15.07 23.52
C LYS A 429 6.79 14.94 25.05
N LYS A 430 6.71 16.07 25.77
CA LYS A 430 6.63 16.11 27.22
C LYS A 430 5.32 16.78 27.65
N GLN A 431 4.36 15.97 28.05
CA GLN A 431 3.27 16.44 28.89
C GLN A 431 3.25 15.59 30.16
N THR A 432 3.32 16.26 31.30
CA THR A 432 3.28 15.67 32.64
C THR A 432 1.84 15.50 33.13
N ASP A 433 0.85 15.80 32.29
CA ASP A 433 -0.56 15.79 32.63
C ASP A 433 -1.19 14.42 32.37
N ALA A 434 -1.96 13.93 33.34
CA ALA A 434 -2.68 12.65 33.24
C ALA A 434 -3.79 12.62 32.17
N SER A 435 -4.15 13.80 31.63
CA SER A 435 -5.15 13.98 30.57
C SER A 435 -4.57 13.90 29.16
N PHE A 436 -3.26 13.62 29.02
CA PHE A 436 -2.58 13.60 27.71
C PHE A 436 -3.13 12.51 26.79
N GLN A 437 -3.79 12.92 25.71
CA GLN A 437 -4.11 12.04 24.58
C GLN A 437 -3.00 12.08 23.53
N LYS A 438 -2.59 10.90 23.06
CA LYS A 438 -1.65 10.78 21.95
C LYS A 438 -2.31 11.34 20.68
N THR A 439 -1.63 12.25 20.01
CA THR A 439 -2.11 12.81 18.75
C THR A 439 -1.34 12.16 17.60
N TYR A 440 -2.07 11.52 16.70
CA TYR A 440 -1.51 10.87 15.52
C TYR A 440 -1.65 11.77 14.31
N CYS A 441 -0.67 11.71 13.39
CA CYS A 441 -0.80 12.35 12.10
C CYS A 441 -1.90 11.68 11.27
N HIS A 442 -2.54 12.43 10.38
CA HIS A 442 -3.29 11.85 9.28
C HIS A 442 -2.34 11.54 8.12
N ALA A 443 -2.57 10.42 7.44
CA ALA A 443 -1.84 9.98 6.26
C ALA A 443 -2.78 9.97 5.05
N LEU A 444 -2.31 10.54 3.93
CA LEU A 444 -3.03 10.59 2.67
C LEU A 444 -2.11 10.12 1.56
N ASN A 445 -2.67 9.41 0.61
CA ASN A 445 -1.96 8.98 -0.60
C ASN A 445 -2.78 9.27 -1.85
N SER A 446 -2.10 9.56 -2.95
CA SER A 446 -2.72 9.71 -4.26
C SER A 446 -1.72 9.35 -5.34
N THR A 447 -2.12 8.52 -6.27
CA THR A 447 -1.37 8.38 -7.51
C THR A 447 -1.33 9.72 -8.24
N LEU A 448 -0.14 10.11 -8.74
CA LEU A 448 -0.06 11.13 -9.79
C LEU A 448 -0.07 10.45 -11.15
N CYS A 449 0.81 9.46 -11.35
CA CYS A 449 0.99 8.78 -12.64
C CYS A 449 1.40 7.32 -12.43
N ALA A 450 0.50 6.37 -12.73
CA ALA A 450 0.85 4.97 -13.00
C ALA A 450 1.29 4.93 -14.47
N THR A 451 2.61 4.86 -14.70
CA THR A 451 3.18 5.31 -15.98
C THR A 451 2.80 4.44 -17.16
N GLU A 452 2.69 3.12 -16.99
CA GLU A 452 2.25 2.22 -18.05
C GLU A 452 0.78 2.45 -18.44
N ARG A 453 -0.10 2.68 -17.45
CA ARG A 453 -1.51 3.01 -17.72
C ARG A 453 -1.65 4.38 -18.38
N ALA A 454 -0.91 5.38 -17.89
CA ALA A 454 -0.88 6.72 -18.50
C ALA A 454 -0.31 6.66 -19.91
N LEU A 455 0.74 5.86 -20.16
CA LEU A 455 1.28 5.61 -21.50
C LEU A 455 0.23 5.02 -22.43
N CYS A 456 -0.52 4.00 -21.99
CA CYS A 456 -1.62 3.42 -22.76
C CYS A 456 -2.65 4.49 -23.16
N CYS A 457 -3.02 5.36 -22.22
CA CYS A 457 -3.99 6.43 -22.45
C CYS A 457 -3.44 7.49 -23.44
N VAL A 458 -2.16 7.88 -23.30
CA VAL A 458 -1.49 8.78 -24.24
C VAL A 458 -1.47 8.19 -25.64
N LEU A 459 -1.06 6.93 -25.79
CA LEU A 459 -0.96 6.27 -27.09
C LEU A 459 -2.33 6.19 -27.81
N GLU A 460 -3.42 5.90 -27.08
CA GLU A 460 -4.76 5.87 -27.70
C GLU A 460 -5.30 7.25 -28.05
N ASN A 461 -5.01 8.28 -27.25
CA ASN A 461 -5.56 9.62 -27.49
C ASN A 461 -4.73 10.44 -28.51
N TYR A 462 -3.43 10.14 -28.64
CA TYR A 462 -2.51 10.89 -29.47
C TYR A 462 -2.14 10.20 -30.79
N GLN A 463 -2.74 9.02 -31.07
CA GLN A 463 -2.51 8.33 -32.34
C GLN A 463 -3.10 9.10 -33.52
N GLU A 464 -2.39 9.06 -34.63
CA GLU A 464 -2.78 9.54 -35.95
C GLU A 464 -2.59 8.40 -36.97
N GLU A 465 -2.95 8.62 -38.24
CA GLU A 465 -2.90 7.59 -39.27
C GLU A 465 -1.53 6.92 -39.40
N ASN A 466 -0.47 7.69 -39.31
CA ASN A 466 0.91 7.24 -39.59
C ASN A 466 1.81 7.17 -38.35
N GLY A 467 1.27 7.43 -37.15
CA GLY A 467 2.10 7.45 -35.93
C GLY A 467 1.38 8.03 -34.72
N VAL A 468 2.17 8.53 -33.80
CA VAL A 468 1.70 9.10 -32.53
C VAL A 468 2.33 10.47 -32.32
N ARG A 469 1.52 11.49 -32.07
CA ARG A 469 2.01 12.80 -31.63
C ARG A 469 2.48 12.72 -30.19
N VAL A 470 3.62 13.32 -29.89
CA VAL A 470 4.14 13.37 -28.52
C VAL A 470 3.50 14.56 -27.78
N PRO A 471 2.87 14.34 -26.59
CA PRO A 471 2.39 15.43 -25.77
C PRO A 471 3.49 16.48 -25.53
N GLU A 472 3.15 17.75 -25.67
CA GLU A 472 4.13 18.86 -25.62
C GLU A 472 4.96 18.84 -24.33
N VAL A 473 4.31 18.63 -23.19
CA VAL A 473 4.96 18.61 -21.87
C VAL A 473 5.97 17.48 -21.69
N LEU A 474 5.90 16.43 -22.50
CA LEU A 474 6.82 15.27 -22.44
C LEU A 474 8.04 15.41 -23.34
N ARG A 475 7.99 16.26 -24.38
CA ARG A 475 9.05 16.33 -25.42
C ARG A 475 10.43 16.59 -24.84
N LYS A 476 10.57 17.56 -23.95
CA LYS A 476 11.85 17.93 -23.32
C LYS A 476 12.52 16.79 -22.51
N TYR A 477 11.79 15.75 -22.17
CA TYR A 477 12.31 14.57 -21.45
C TYR A 477 12.74 13.44 -22.39
N ILE A 478 12.51 13.60 -23.70
CA ILE A 478 12.88 12.62 -24.73
C ILE A 478 14.05 13.17 -25.55
N PRO A 479 15.15 12.42 -25.74
CA PRO A 479 16.26 12.84 -26.56
C PRO A 479 15.81 13.26 -27.96
N GLY A 480 16.24 14.45 -28.42
CA GLY A 480 15.84 15.01 -29.70
C GLY A 480 14.48 15.68 -29.73
N GLU A 481 13.76 15.70 -28.63
CA GLU A 481 12.45 16.37 -28.44
C GLU A 481 11.45 16.11 -29.58
N PRO A 482 11.22 14.83 -29.97
CA PRO A 482 10.38 14.52 -31.14
C PRO A 482 8.94 15.01 -30.90
N GLN A 483 8.38 15.61 -31.95
CA GLN A 483 6.97 16.02 -31.95
C GLN A 483 6.03 14.89 -32.37
N PHE A 484 6.57 13.97 -33.20
CA PHE A 484 5.84 12.87 -33.79
C PHE A 484 6.68 11.60 -33.84
N LEU A 485 6.09 10.45 -33.62
CA LEU A 485 6.69 9.12 -33.69
C LEU A 485 6.02 8.34 -34.79
N GLU A 486 6.75 8.05 -35.86
CA GLU A 486 6.22 7.31 -37.00
C GLU A 486 6.06 5.83 -36.69
N TYR A 487 5.04 5.21 -37.26
CA TYR A 487 4.86 3.77 -37.23
C TYR A 487 5.93 3.09 -38.07
N THR A 488 6.63 2.11 -37.50
CA THR A 488 7.73 1.40 -38.14
C THR A 488 7.39 -0.04 -38.49
N LYS A 489 6.28 -0.57 -37.99
CA LYS A 489 5.83 -1.95 -38.21
C LYS A 489 4.38 -2.04 -38.67
N GLU A 490 4.10 -3.06 -39.46
CA GLU A 490 2.74 -3.46 -39.80
C GLU A 490 2.11 -4.28 -38.64
N LEU A 491 0.78 -4.20 -38.55
CA LEU A 491 0.06 -5.02 -37.58
C LEU A 491 0.08 -6.50 -38.00
N PRO A 492 0.18 -7.41 -37.03
CA PRO A 492 -0.04 -8.84 -37.27
C PRO A 492 -1.43 -9.08 -37.90
N LYS A 493 -1.52 -10.02 -38.86
CA LYS A 493 -2.78 -10.32 -39.58
C LYS A 493 -3.94 -10.74 -38.68
N ASP A 494 -3.65 -11.15 -37.48
CA ASP A 494 -4.61 -11.56 -36.46
C ASP A 494 -4.90 -10.49 -35.41
N SER A 495 -4.46 -9.26 -35.61
CA SER A 495 -4.73 -8.13 -34.71
C SER A 495 -6.23 -7.87 -34.51
N THR A 496 -6.60 -7.30 -33.38
CA THR A 496 -8.00 -7.09 -32.97
C THR A 496 -8.75 -6.17 -33.93
N SER A 497 -8.09 -5.07 -34.38
CA SER A 497 -8.69 -4.09 -35.30
C SER A 497 -8.89 -4.66 -36.70
N LEU A 498 -7.96 -5.47 -37.20
CA LEU A 498 -8.11 -6.12 -38.51
C LEU A 498 -9.22 -7.18 -38.51
N LYS A 499 -9.36 -7.95 -37.42
CA LYS A 499 -10.46 -8.90 -37.26
C LYS A 499 -11.82 -8.21 -37.20
N ALA A 500 -11.91 -7.04 -36.57
CA ALA A 500 -13.15 -6.25 -36.53
C ALA A 500 -13.54 -5.73 -37.92
N LYS A 501 -12.56 -5.19 -38.68
CA LYS A 501 -12.78 -4.74 -40.07
C LYS A 501 -13.15 -5.89 -40.99
N GLY A 502 -12.47 -7.05 -40.91
CA GLY A 502 -12.80 -8.24 -41.70
C GLY A 502 -14.18 -8.80 -41.45
N LYS A 503 -14.72 -8.66 -40.22
CA LYS A 503 -16.12 -9.01 -39.91
C LYS A 503 -17.12 -8.02 -40.51
N ALA A 504 -16.81 -6.73 -40.54
CA ALA A 504 -17.64 -5.70 -41.12
C ALA A 504 -17.71 -5.84 -42.68
N GLU A 505 -16.63 -6.31 -43.30
CA GLU A 505 -16.54 -6.56 -44.76
C GLU A 505 -17.07 -7.95 -45.21
N GLY A 506 -17.66 -8.73 -44.28
CA GLY A 506 -18.29 -10.04 -44.61
C GLY A 506 -17.29 -11.19 -44.84
N VAL A 507 -16.01 -11.02 -44.50
CA VAL A 507 -15.01 -12.09 -44.58
C VAL A 507 -15.26 -13.10 -43.48
N LYS A 508 -15.72 -14.31 -43.82
CA LYS A 508 -15.86 -15.46 -42.91
C LYS A 508 -14.48 -15.79 -42.34
N GLY A 509 -14.32 -15.64 -41.02
CA GLY A 509 -13.08 -15.88 -40.32
C GLY A 509 -12.57 -17.30 -40.51
N GLY A 510 -11.31 -17.42 -40.86
CA GLY A 510 -10.55 -18.69 -40.81
C GLY A 510 -10.44 -19.21 -39.38
N ALA A 511 -10.27 -20.52 -39.28
CA ALA A 511 -10.20 -21.28 -38.03
C ALA A 511 -9.21 -20.68 -37.02
N ALA A 512 -9.56 -20.77 -35.74
CA ALA A 512 -8.72 -20.35 -34.62
C ALA A 512 -7.31 -20.95 -34.73
N VAL A 513 -6.31 -20.11 -34.83
CA VAL A 513 -4.91 -20.53 -34.77
C VAL A 513 -4.61 -20.93 -33.33
N LYS A 514 -4.28 -22.19 -33.09
CA LYS A 514 -3.72 -22.68 -31.81
C LYS A 514 -2.43 -21.93 -31.53
N ILE A 515 -2.34 -21.31 -30.37
CA ILE A 515 -1.10 -20.71 -29.86
C ILE A 515 -0.10 -21.86 -29.64
N PRO A 516 1.13 -21.81 -30.17
CA PRO A 516 2.15 -22.81 -29.84
C PRO A 516 2.55 -22.61 -28.37
N GLY A 517 2.18 -23.54 -27.49
CA GLY A 517 2.57 -23.50 -26.07
C GLY A 517 1.52 -23.96 -25.08
N GLU A 518 0.28 -24.22 -25.47
CA GLU A 518 -0.65 -24.95 -24.61
C GLU A 518 -0.26 -26.45 -24.63
N GLY A 519 0.73 -26.80 -23.82
CA GLY A 519 0.98 -28.18 -23.40
C GLY A 519 -0.21 -28.69 -22.60
N GLU A 520 -0.46 -29.98 -22.72
CA GLU A 520 -1.51 -30.73 -22.06
C GLU A 520 -1.82 -30.25 -20.65
N VAL A 521 -3.09 -29.97 -20.40
CA VAL A 521 -3.64 -29.72 -19.06
C VAL A 521 -3.34 -30.98 -18.23
N VAL A 522 -2.33 -30.92 -17.39
CA VAL A 522 -2.13 -31.92 -16.34
C VAL A 522 -3.31 -31.75 -15.38
N GLU A 523 -4.23 -32.75 -15.40
CA GLU A 523 -5.32 -32.82 -14.43
C GLU A 523 -4.73 -32.75 -13.02
N ARG A 524 -5.11 -31.71 -12.27
CA ARG A 524 -4.78 -31.63 -10.84
C ARG A 524 -5.49 -32.77 -10.12
N PRO A 525 -4.83 -33.43 -9.17
CA PRO A 525 -5.50 -34.43 -8.34
C PRO A 525 -6.66 -33.78 -7.59
N LYS A 526 -7.84 -34.35 -7.71
CA LYS A 526 -9.07 -33.90 -7.05
C LYS A 526 -8.86 -33.85 -5.52
N HIS A 527 -9.25 -32.77 -4.91
CA HIS A 527 -9.20 -32.59 -3.46
C HIS A 527 -10.25 -33.53 -2.81
N PRO A 528 -9.96 -34.21 -1.67
CA PRO A 528 -10.84 -35.22 -1.04
C PRO A 528 -12.21 -34.72 -0.55
N LYS A 529 -12.62 -33.50 -0.85
CA LYS A 529 -13.92 -32.92 -0.43
C LYS A 529 -15.03 -32.99 -1.49
N ASP A 530 -14.74 -33.46 -2.70
CA ASP A 530 -15.73 -33.48 -3.80
C ASP A 530 -16.55 -34.79 -3.91
N GLU A 531 -16.33 -35.74 -3.00
CA GLU A 531 -17.05 -37.03 -2.97
C GLU A 531 -18.20 -37.07 -1.94
N LYS A 532 -18.96 -36.00 -1.75
CA LYS A 532 -20.23 -36.07 -1.03
C LYS A 532 -21.25 -35.12 -1.63
N LYS A 533 -21.77 -35.47 -2.79
CA LYS A 533 -23.12 -35.11 -3.27
C LYS A 533 -23.38 -35.83 -4.61
N SER A 534 -23.82 -37.02 -4.53
CA SER A 534 -24.70 -37.67 -5.51
C SER A 534 -25.74 -38.46 -4.76
#